data_dd2b02c22b55d272a8503f31acd6f7d3
#
_entry.id   dd2b02c22b55d272a8503f31acd6f7d3
#
_cell.length_a   1.000
_cell.length_b   1.000
_cell.length_c   1.000
_cell.angle_alpha   90.00
_cell.angle_beta   90.00
_cell.angle_gamma   90.00
#
_symmetry.space_group_name_H-M   'P 1'
#
loop_
_entity.id
_entity.type
_entity.pdbx_description
1 polymer ?
#
loop_
_entity_poly.entity_id
_entity_poly.type
_entity_poly.pdbx_seq_one_letter_code
_entity_poly.pdbx_strand_id
1 'polypeptide(L)'
;MKKRQFLSLLLAACLLALCALAGCASRGESRTEEDDPQGLLTYSVWERLDRQNDVYVQAARLLDDYLSSEERDAAEARFQGFCQGVNVMAQDQILYNQFNDIFQGQDTLNKAVKQLVTAPLTCQLDELSLSRLSDEEVTQLRDTLQTLAECCDRGEESSLAHCIENRTEGDDLTAAIAQVTEAVQGLERLVAE
;
A
#
# COMPACT_ATOMS: atom_id res chain seq x y z
N MET A 1 -47.91 39.34 24.44
CA MET A 1 -46.75 38.46 24.69
C MET A 1 -46.97 36.97 24.37
N LYS A 2 -48.21 36.46 24.33
CA LYS A 2 -48.49 35.01 24.12
C LYS A 2 -48.19 34.45 22.69
N LYS A 3 -48.34 35.24 21.62
CA LYS A 3 -48.13 34.76 20.25
C LYS A 3 -46.66 34.44 19.90
N ARG A 4 -45.69 35.21 20.44
CA ARG A 4 -44.26 34.97 20.18
C ARG A 4 -43.73 33.73 20.89
N GLN A 5 -44.23 33.42 22.06
CA GLN A 5 -43.85 32.21 22.79
C GLN A 5 -44.40 30.92 22.13
N PHE A 6 -45.61 31.03 21.56
CA PHE A 6 -46.20 29.90 20.83
C PHE A 6 -45.43 29.58 19.52
N LEU A 7 -44.95 30.61 18.81
CA LEU A 7 -44.18 30.43 17.59
C LEU A 7 -42.82 29.83 17.87
N SER A 8 -42.14 30.19 18.96
CA SER A 8 -40.85 29.63 19.34
C SER A 8 -40.95 28.18 19.80
N LEU A 9 -42.03 27.79 20.48
CA LEU A 9 -42.30 26.41 20.87
C LEU A 9 -42.61 25.53 19.66
N LEU A 10 -43.32 26.04 18.66
CA LEU A 10 -43.64 25.33 17.43
C LEU A 10 -42.37 25.11 16.57
N LEU A 11 -41.48 26.10 16.51
CA LEU A 11 -40.21 26.00 15.81
C LEU A 11 -39.26 24.99 16.46
N ALA A 12 -39.21 24.96 17.80
CA ALA A 12 -38.42 24.00 18.55
C ALA A 12 -38.95 22.56 18.37
N ALA A 13 -40.25 22.37 18.34
CA ALA A 13 -40.88 21.07 18.10
C ALA A 13 -40.64 20.58 16.67
N CYS A 14 -40.66 21.45 15.64
CA CYS A 14 -40.32 21.10 14.27
C CYS A 14 -38.86 20.74 14.11
N LEU A 15 -37.93 21.42 14.77
CA LEU A 15 -36.52 21.11 14.77
C LEU A 15 -36.23 19.74 15.40
N LEU A 16 -36.88 19.45 16.53
CA LEU A 16 -36.75 18.12 17.18
C LEU A 16 -37.35 17.00 16.33
N ALA A 17 -38.44 17.22 15.62
CA ALA A 17 -39.04 16.26 14.71
C ALA A 17 -38.16 16.02 13.48
N LEU A 18 -37.49 17.06 12.93
CA LEU A 18 -36.52 16.95 11.84
C LEU A 18 -35.26 16.17 12.25
N CYS A 19 -34.76 16.40 13.47
CA CYS A 19 -33.64 15.63 14.00
C CYS A 19 -33.99 14.15 14.25
N ALA A 20 -35.21 13.86 14.68
CA ALA A 20 -35.69 12.49 14.87
C ALA A 20 -35.90 11.76 13.53
N LEU A 21 -36.34 12.45 12.48
CA LEU A 21 -36.49 11.90 11.13
C LEU A 21 -35.14 11.71 10.42
N ALA A 22 -34.20 12.61 10.62
CA ALA A 22 -32.83 12.47 10.11
C ALA A 22 -32.06 11.32 10.81
N GLY A 23 -32.32 11.10 12.11
CA GLY A 23 -31.74 9.98 12.85
C GLY A 23 -32.33 8.61 12.49
N CYS A 24 -33.52 8.54 11.92
CA CYS A 24 -34.13 7.27 11.48
C CYS A 24 -33.84 6.93 10.02
N ALA A 25 -33.43 7.90 9.20
CA ALA A 25 -33.09 7.62 7.79
C ALA A 25 -31.67 7.08 7.60
N SER A 26 -30.80 7.12 8.62
CA SER A 26 -29.46 6.52 8.60
C SER A 26 -29.38 5.14 9.24
N ARG A 27 -30.54 4.52 9.56
CA ARG A 27 -30.62 3.09 9.93
C ARG A 27 -30.93 2.20 8.72
N GLY A 28 -30.37 2.53 7.55
CA GLY A 28 -30.07 1.57 6.52
C GLY A 28 -28.85 0.80 7.01
N GLU A 29 -29.05 -0.51 7.19
CA GLU A 29 -28.04 -1.53 7.45
C GLU A 29 -26.58 -1.11 7.23
N SER A 30 -26.01 -0.34 8.14
CA SER A 30 -24.60 -0.47 8.42
C SER A 30 -24.49 -1.82 9.15
N ARG A 31 -24.30 -2.90 8.40
CA ARG A 31 -23.45 -3.99 8.88
C ARG A 31 -22.26 -3.26 9.48
N THR A 32 -22.18 -3.26 10.77
CA THR A 32 -21.04 -2.75 11.49
C THR A 32 -19.86 -3.61 11.02
N GLU A 33 -18.96 -3.00 10.26
CA GLU A 33 -17.64 -3.57 9.89
C GLU A 33 -16.85 -4.01 11.13
N GLU A 34 -17.32 -3.65 12.33
CA GLU A 34 -16.77 -4.08 13.62
C GLU A 34 -16.91 -5.59 13.90
N ASP A 35 -17.78 -6.32 13.20
CA ASP A 35 -18.02 -7.75 13.46
C ASP A 35 -17.28 -8.69 12.47
N ASP A 36 -16.52 -8.16 11.48
CA ASP A 36 -15.68 -8.98 10.60
C ASP A 36 -14.19 -8.63 10.76
N PRO A 37 -13.48 -9.27 11.72
CA PRO A 37 -12.05 -9.06 11.92
C PRO A 37 -11.21 -9.35 10.66
N GLN A 38 -11.68 -10.27 9.80
CA GLN A 38 -11.00 -10.58 8.53
C GLN A 38 -11.18 -9.45 7.52
N GLY A 39 -12.34 -8.81 7.46
CA GLY A 39 -12.59 -7.64 6.61
C GLY A 39 -11.68 -6.46 6.96
N LEU A 40 -11.50 -6.18 8.25
CA LEU A 40 -10.60 -5.12 8.73
C LEU A 40 -9.13 -5.44 8.43
N LEU A 41 -8.70 -6.68 8.60
CA LEU A 41 -7.35 -7.12 8.27
C LEU A 41 -7.08 -7.03 6.77
N THR A 42 -8.01 -7.46 5.95
CA THR A 42 -7.93 -7.37 4.49
C THR A 42 -7.85 -5.90 4.04
N TYR A 43 -8.67 -5.02 4.59
CA TYR A 43 -8.62 -3.58 4.32
C TYR A 43 -7.25 -2.98 4.66
N SER A 44 -6.68 -3.35 5.81
CA SER A 44 -5.36 -2.86 6.22
C SER A 44 -4.24 -3.34 5.29
N VAL A 45 -4.37 -4.55 4.72
CA VAL A 45 -3.43 -5.06 3.70
C VAL A 45 -3.53 -4.23 2.42
N TRP A 46 -4.75 -3.94 1.94
CA TRP A 46 -4.93 -3.14 0.72
C TRP A 46 -4.37 -1.73 0.85
N GLU A 47 -4.66 -1.05 1.95
CA GLU A 47 -4.10 0.27 2.20
C GLU A 47 -2.56 0.25 2.20
N ARG A 48 -1.98 -0.87 2.67
CA ARG A 48 -0.55 -1.08 2.63
C ARG A 48 -0.03 -1.30 1.22
N LEU A 49 -0.68 -2.17 0.45
CA LEU A 49 -0.27 -2.45 -0.93
C LEU A 49 -0.40 -1.20 -1.80
N ASP A 50 -1.47 -0.42 -1.65
CA ASP A 50 -1.63 0.85 -2.36
C ASP A 50 -0.49 1.84 -2.04
N ARG A 51 -0.13 1.99 -0.77
CA ARG A 51 1.02 2.82 -0.38
C ARG A 51 2.34 2.26 -0.89
N GLN A 52 2.48 0.96 -0.92
CA GLN A 52 3.69 0.32 -1.41
C GLN A 52 3.82 0.47 -2.92
N ASN A 53 2.71 0.43 -3.66
CA ASN A 53 2.67 0.78 -5.08
C ASN A 53 3.25 2.17 -5.31
N ASP A 54 2.75 3.18 -4.59
CA ASP A 54 3.24 4.56 -4.69
C ASP A 54 4.74 4.67 -4.41
N VAL A 55 5.23 3.93 -3.42
CA VAL A 55 6.67 3.89 -3.08
C VAL A 55 7.49 3.35 -4.26
N TYR A 56 7.08 2.22 -4.83
CA TYR A 56 7.81 1.60 -5.94
C TYR A 56 7.77 2.46 -7.21
N VAL A 57 6.60 3.01 -7.55
CA VAL A 57 6.44 3.93 -8.70
C VAL A 57 7.33 5.15 -8.54
N GLN A 58 7.36 5.74 -7.34
CA GLN A 58 8.18 6.93 -7.09
C GLN A 58 9.68 6.59 -7.12
N ALA A 59 10.09 5.46 -6.54
CA ALA A 59 11.48 5.01 -6.60
C ALA A 59 11.94 4.78 -8.06
N ALA A 60 11.12 4.10 -8.87
CA ALA A 60 11.41 3.88 -10.29
C ALA A 60 11.56 5.20 -11.07
N ARG A 61 10.69 6.19 -10.82
CA ARG A 61 10.80 7.53 -11.44
C ARG A 61 12.10 8.24 -11.07
N LEU A 62 12.54 8.13 -9.82
CA LEU A 62 13.81 8.74 -9.39
C LEU A 62 15.01 8.07 -10.06
N LEU A 63 14.92 6.79 -10.41
CA LEU A 63 15.95 6.11 -11.22
C LEU A 63 15.92 6.56 -12.69
N ASP A 64 14.75 6.81 -13.28
CA ASP A 64 14.65 7.44 -14.60
C ASP A 64 15.25 8.85 -14.60
N ASP A 65 15.01 9.62 -13.54
CA ASP A 65 15.61 10.94 -13.35
C ASP A 65 17.15 10.84 -13.25
N TYR A 66 17.68 9.82 -12.54
CA TYR A 66 19.11 9.58 -12.45
C TYR A 66 19.73 9.22 -13.82
N LEU A 67 19.11 8.31 -14.57
CA LEU A 67 19.59 7.87 -15.88
C LEU A 67 19.62 9.01 -16.91
N SER A 68 18.68 9.95 -16.82
CA SER A 68 18.54 11.09 -17.74
C SER A 68 19.27 12.36 -17.30
N SER A 69 19.76 12.40 -16.05
CA SER A 69 20.33 13.62 -15.47
C SER A 69 21.79 13.84 -15.86
N GLU A 70 22.16 15.09 -16.16
CA GLU A 70 23.55 15.54 -16.23
C GLU A 70 24.16 15.69 -14.82
N GLU A 71 23.31 15.93 -13.80
CA GLU A 71 23.72 16.09 -12.39
C GLU A 71 23.42 14.80 -11.61
N ARG A 72 24.11 13.70 -11.94
CA ARG A 72 23.87 12.38 -11.36
C ARG A 72 24.00 12.32 -9.84
N ASP A 73 24.97 13.03 -9.27
CA ASP A 73 25.16 13.08 -7.81
C ASP A 73 23.94 13.67 -7.10
N ALA A 74 23.32 14.72 -7.67
CA ALA A 74 22.13 15.32 -7.10
C ALA A 74 20.90 14.40 -7.29
N ALA A 75 20.81 13.65 -8.39
CA ALA A 75 19.76 12.69 -8.62
C ALA A 75 19.88 11.48 -7.68
N GLU A 76 21.10 10.94 -7.46
CA GLU A 76 21.39 9.90 -6.48
C GLU A 76 20.99 10.34 -5.07
N ALA A 77 21.37 11.55 -4.66
CA ALA A 77 21.01 12.07 -3.35
C ALA A 77 19.49 12.18 -3.15
N ARG A 78 18.72 12.51 -4.21
CA ARG A 78 17.25 12.50 -4.16
C ARG A 78 16.67 11.09 -3.98
N PHE A 79 17.20 10.11 -4.72
CA PHE A 79 16.81 8.71 -4.59
C PHE A 79 17.08 8.17 -3.17
N GLN A 80 18.30 8.34 -2.68
CA GLN A 80 18.69 7.92 -1.33
C GLN A 80 17.85 8.61 -0.25
N GLY A 81 17.63 9.93 -0.35
CA GLY A 81 16.80 10.68 0.60
C GLY A 81 15.34 10.20 0.60
N PHE A 82 14.80 9.82 -0.56
CA PHE A 82 13.48 9.20 -0.65
C PHE A 82 13.45 7.84 0.04
N CYS A 83 14.40 6.94 -0.25
CA CYS A 83 14.48 5.62 0.36
C CYS A 83 14.68 5.69 1.89
N GLN A 84 15.49 6.62 2.38
CA GLN A 84 15.63 6.88 3.83
C GLN A 84 14.30 7.29 4.46
N GLY A 85 13.55 8.18 3.82
CA GLY A 85 12.21 8.56 4.27
C GLY A 85 11.24 7.38 4.34
N VAL A 86 11.25 6.50 3.35
CA VAL A 86 10.47 5.26 3.33
C VAL A 86 10.86 4.33 4.48
N ASN A 87 12.15 4.14 4.72
CA ASN A 87 12.65 3.27 5.78
C ASN A 87 12.27 3.77 7.18
N VAL A 88 12.36 5.09 7.42
CA VAL A 88 11.90 5.68 8.70
C VAL A 88 10.41 5.41 8.92
N MET A 89 9.58 5.60 7.90
CA MET A 89 8.15 5.30 8.01
C MET A 89 7.86 3.81 8.20
N ALA A 90 8.67 2.93 7.62
CA ALA A 90 8.52 1.49 7.76
C ALA A 90 8.90 1.00 9.17
N GLN A 91 9.93 1.59 9.80
CA GLN A 91 10.38 1.22 11.14
C GLN A 91 9.37 1.60 12.24
N ASP A 92 8.67 2.72 12.10
CA ASP A 92 7.63 3.15 13.04
C ASP A 92 6.39 2.23 13.02
N GLN A 93 6.31 1.34 12.04
CA GLN A 93 5.15 0.50 11.91
C GLN A 93 5.35 -0.82 12.64
N ILE A 94 4.95 -0.87 13.91
CA ILE A 94 4.78 -2.05 14.79
C ILE A 94 4.07 -3.24 14.10
N LEU A 95 3.54 -3.04 12.91
CA LEU A 95 2.83 -3.99 12.06
C LEU A 95 3.72 -5.07 11.41
N TYR A 96 5.05 -4.98 11.54
CA TYR A 96 5.97 -5.95 10.93
C TYR A 96 5.71 -7.39 11.37
N ASN A 97 5.29 -7.59 12.62
CA ASN A 97 4.95 -8.90 13.16
C ASN A 97 3.50 -9.35 12.85
N GLN A 98 2.63 -8.44 12.41
CA GLN A 98 1.21 -8.75 12.14
C GLN A 98 1.00 -9.43 10.78
N PHE A 99 1.98 -9.35 9.86
CA PHE A 99 1.87 -9.99 8.54
C PHE A 99 2.07 -11.50 8.55
N ASN A 100 2.41 -12.11 9.69
CA ASN A 100 2.71 -13.54 9.72
C ASN A 100 1.45 -14.42 9.63
N ASP A 101 0.25 -13.90 9.97
CA ASP A 101 -0.98 -14.70 10.08
C ASP A 101 -2.23 -13.98 9.55
N ILE A 102 -2.09 -13.03 8.60
CA ILE A 102 -3.25 -12.30 8.05
C ILE A 102 -4.20 -13.26 7.33
N PHE A 103 -3.64 -14.13 6.51
CA PHE A 103 -4.39 -15.13 5.77
C PHE A 103 -4.18 -16.48 6.47
N GLN A 104 -5.12 -16.87 7.32
CA GLN A 104 -5.05 -18.10 8.12
C GLN A 104 -4.85 -19.33 7.22
N GLY A 105 -3.79 -20.11 7.49
CA GLY A 105 -3.46 -21.32 6.74
C GLY A 105 -2.87 -21.09 5.35
N GLN A 106 -2.52 -19.84 4.98
CA GLN A 106 -1.93 -19.50 3.69
C GLN A 106 -0.51 -18.92 3.85
N ASP A 107 0.40 -19.71 4.39
CA ASP A 107 1.77 -19.28 4.73
C ASP A 107 2.51 -18.67 3.53
N THR A 108 2.32 -19.22 2.32
CA THR A 108 2.96 -18.75 1.09
C THR A 108 2.48 -17.35 0.70
N LEU A 109 1.17 -17.09 0.81
CA LEU A 109 0.58 -15.79 0.55
C LEU A 109 1.05 -14.76 1.61
N ASN A 110 1.00 -15.13 2.88
CA ASN A 110 1.52 -14.28 3.97
C ASN A 110 2.97 -13.89 3.74
N LYS A 111 3.80 -14.84 3.32
CA LYS A 111 5.21 -14.60 3.00
C LYS A 111 5.37 -13.64 1.82
N ALA A 112 4.61 -13.83 0.73
CA ALA A 112 4.68 -12.98 -0.45
C ALA A 112 4.26 -11.53 -0.14
N VAL A 113 3.15 -11.33 0.57
CA VAL A 113 2.71 -10.00 1.03
C VAL A 113 3.78 -9.34 1.91
N LYS A 114 4.35 -10.09 2.84
CA LYS A 114 5.42 -9.59 3.70
C LYS A 114 6.63 -9.16 2.88
N GLN A 115 7.11 -10.00 1.97
CA GLN A 115 8.23 -9.68 1.08
C GLN A 115 7.95 -8.40 0.28
N LEU A 116 6.77 -8.31 -0.34
CA LEU A 116 6.36 -7.18 -1.17
C LEU A 116 6.36 -5.86 -0.37
N VAL A 117 5.86 -5.88 0.87
CA VAL A 117 5.79 -4.67 1.72
C VAL A 117 7.15 -4.28 2.31
N THR A 118 8.04 -5.23 2.55
CA THR A 118 9.30 -4.99 3.28
C THR A 118 10.54 -4.92 2.39
N ALA A 119 10.43 -5.23 1.09
CA ALA A 119 11.58 -5.29 0.20
C ALA A 119 12.45 -4.01 0.18
N PRO A 120 11.92 -2.77 0.19
CA PRO A 120 12.77 -1.58 0.21
C PRO A 120 13.68 -1.51 1.45
N LEU A 121 13.16 -1.96 2.60
CA LEU A 121 13.90 -2.00 3.86
C LEU A 121 14.87 -3.17 3.89
N THR A 122 14.43 -4.37 3.52
CA THR A 122 15.27 -5.58 3.59
C THR A 122 16.40 -5.57 2.57
N CYS A 123 16.20 -4.89 1.43
CA CYS A 123 17.23 -4.69 0.41
C CYS A 123 18.07 -3.42 0.63
N GLN A 124 17.87 -2.67 1.71
CA GLN A 124 18.67 -1.50 2.08
C GLN A 124 18.84 -0.48 0.92
N LEU A 125 17.74 -0.18 0.20
CA LEU A 125 17.79 0.74 -0.94
C LEU A 125 18.30 2.14 -0.59
N ASP A 126 18.19 2.55 0.66
CA ASP A 126 18.71 3.81 1.18
C ASP A 126 20.24 3.85 1.35
N GLU A 127 20.88 2.68 1.38
CA GLU A 127 22.34 2.54 1.44
C GLU A 127 22.97 2.29 0.06
N LEU A 128 22.13 2.07 -0.98
CA LEU A 128 22.59 1.78 -2.31
C LEU A 128 23.24 3.02 -2.97
N SER A 129 24.47 2.85 -3.46
CA SER A 129 25.14 3.87 -4.25
C SER A 129 24.94 3.61 -5.74
N LEU A 130 24.12 4.45 -6.39
CA LEU A 130 23.81 4.31 -7.83
C LEU A 130 25.06 4.55 -8.70
N SER A 131 26.01 5.37 -8.23
CA SER A 131 27.26 5.64 -8.93
C SER A 131 28.20 4.44 -9.04
N ARG A 132 27.92 3.35 -8.31
CA ARG A 132 28.66 2.07 -8.43
C ARG A 132 28.05 1.13 -9.45
N LEU A 133 26.82 1.36 -9.84
CA LEU A 133 26.09 0.57 -10.81
C LEU A 133 26.32 1.12 -12.22
N SER A 134 26.31 0.23 -13.20
CA SER A 134 26.22 0.60 -14.62
C SER A 134 24.81 1.11 -14.94
N ASP A 135 24.65 1.85 -16.03
CA ASP A 135 23.34 2.32 -16.50
C ASP A 135 22.38 1.15 -16.80
N GLU A 136 22.92 0.00 -17.17
CA GLU A 136 22.15 -1.23 -17.41
C GLU A 136 21.61 -1.80 -16.08
N GLU A 137 22.43 -1.85 -15.04
CA GLU A 137 22.02 -2.31 -13.70
C GLU A 137 21.01 -1.35 -13.06
N VAL A 138 21.18 -0.02 -13.22
CA VAL A 138 20.19 0.95 -12.78
C VAL A 138 18.87 0.78 -13.54
N THR A 139 18.93 0.47 -14.84
CA THR A 139 17.74 0.16 -15.65
C THR A 139 17.05 -1.11 -15.14
N GLN A 140 17.80 -2.17 -14.86
CA GLN A 140 17.25 -3.41 -14.29
C GLN A 140 16.64 -3.17 -12.90
N LEU A 141 17.26 -2.34 -12.07
CA LEU A 141 16.72 -1.94 -10.78
C LEU A 141 15.37 -1.21 -10.93
N ARG A 142 15.31 -0.24 -11.85
CA ARG A 142 14.08 0.47 -12.18
C ARG A 142 12.97 -0.51 -12.63
N ASP A 143 13.27 -1.40 -13.57
CA ASP A 143 12.28 -2.34 -14.12
C ASP A 143 11.81 -3.32 -13.03
N THR A 144 12.70 -3.74 -12.15
CA THR A 144 12.35 -4.58 -11.00
C THR A 144 11.38 -3.84 -10.04
N LEU A 145 11.64 -2.56 -9.75
CA LEU A 145 10.75 -1.74 -8.92
C LEU A 145 9.39 -1.51 -9.59
N GLN A 146 9.34 -1.36 -10.92
CA GLN A 146 8.09 -1.28 -11.67
C GLN A 146 7.29 -2.60 -11.57
N THR A 147 7.95 -3.74 -11.71
CA THR A 147 7.31 -5.06 -11.52
C THR A 147 6.74 -5.21 -10.10
N LEU A 148 7.46 -4.75 -9.07
CA LEU A 148 6.96 -4.76 -7.70
C LEU A 148 5.76 -3.80 -7.51
N ALA A 149 5.73 -2.66 -8.21
CA ALA A 149 4.57 -1.78 -8.23
C ALA A 149 3.35 -2.48 -8.86
N GLU A 150 3.53 -3.13 -10.01
CA GLU A 150 2.48 -3.90 -10.68
C GLU A 150 1.91 -4.99 -9.77
N CYS A 151 2.75 -5.68 -8.99
CA CYS A 151 2.28 -6.66 -8.00
C CYS A 151 1.38 -6.05 -6.92
N CYS A 152 1.51 -4.75 -6.64
CA CYS A 152 0.69 -4.00 -5.69
C CYS A 152 -0.57 -3.39 -6.32
N ASP A 153 -0.68 -3.35 -7.65
CA ASP A 153 -1.78 -2.68 -8.36
C ASP A 153 -3.02 -3.57 -8.43
N ARG A 154 -4.13 -3.12 -7.84
CA ARG A 154 -5.43 -3.83 -7.90
C ARG A 154 -6.06 -3.81 -9.28
N GLY A 155 -5.69 -2.85 -10.12
CA GLY A 155 -6.18 -2.74 -11.51
C GLY A 155 -5.51 -3.72 -12.46
N GLU A 156 -4.40 -4.32 -12.07
CA GLU A 156 -3.67 -5.30 -12.87
C GLU A 156 -4.15 -6.72 -12.54
N GLU A 157 -4.83 -7.38 -13.49
CA GLU A 157 -5.51 -8.68 -13.27
C GLU A 157 -4.56 -9.79 -12.81
N SER A 158 -3.29 -9.74 -13.18
CA SER A 158 -2.26 -10.71 -12.80
C SER A 158 -1.57 -10.41 -11.46
N SER A 159 -1.88 -9.28 -10.83
CA SER A 159 -1.22 -8.83 -9.61
C SER A 159 -1.63 -9.62 -8.37
N LEU A 160 -0.72 -9.64 -7.37
CA LEU A 160 -1.03 -10.21 -6.06
C LEU A 160 -2.17 -9.43 -5.36
N ALA A 161 -2.19 -8.10 -5.49
CA ALA A 161 -3.23 -7.26 -4.91
C ALA A 161 -4.62 -7.57 -5.49
N HIS A 162 -4.73 -7.75 -6.81
CA HIS A 162 -5.96 -8.17 -7.48
C HIS A 162 -6.43 -9.56 -7.03
N CYS A 163 -5.50 -10.53 -6.95
CA CYS A 163 -5.80 -11.87 -6.47
C CYS A 163 -6.36 -11.86 -5.03
N ILE A 164 -5.80 -11.04 -4.15
CA ILE A 164 -6.28 -10.88 -2.77
C ILE A 164 -7.68 -10.26 -2.75
N GLU A 165 -7.91 -9.18 -3.52
CA GLU A 165 -9.20 -8.49 -3.58
C GLU A 165 -10.32 -9.41 -4.07
N ASN A 166 -10.05 -10.17 -5.12
CA ASN A 166 -11.03 -11.05 -5.76
C ASN A 166 -11.07 -12.45 -5.16
N ARG A 167 -10.29 -12.71 -4.10
CA ARG A 167 -10.17 -14.03 -3.46
C ARG A 167 -9.84 -15.13 -4.47
N THR A 168 -8.97 -14.79 -5.42
CA THR A 168 -8.52 -15.72 -6.46
C THR A 168 -7.73 -16.87 -5.82
N GLU A 169 -7.94 -18.08 -6.31
CA GLU A 169 -7.26 -19.29 -5.84
C GLU A 169 -6.61 -20.03 -7.03
N GLY A 170 -5.84 -21.07 -6.75
CA GLY A 170 -5.27 -21.96 -7.78
C GLY A 170 -4.05 -21.37 -8.49
N ASP A 171 -4.01 -21.57 -9.81
CA ASP A 171 -2.82 -21.28 -10.63
C ASP A 171 -2.54 -19.77 -10.72
N ASP A 172 -3.57 -18.93 -10.80
CA ASP A 172 -3.39 -17.48 -10.91
C ASP A 172 -2.79 -16.88 -9.64
N LEU A 173 -3.27 -17.28 -8.46
CA LEU A 173 -2.67 -16.87 -7.20
C LEU A 173 -1.23 -17.38 -7.07
N THR A 174 -0.98 -18.62 -7.50
CA THR A 174 0.36 -19.20 -7.47
C THR A 174 1.32 -18.43 -8.38
N ALA A 175 0.86 -18.04 -9.57
CA ALA A 175 1.64 -17.24 -10.50
C ALA A 175 1.96 -15.84 -9.94
N ALA A 176 0.97 -15.17 -9.34
CA ALA A 176 1.16 -13.86 -8.71
C ALA A 176 2.16 -13.91 -7.54
N ILE A 177 2.10 -14.95 -6.71
CA ILE A 177 3.07 -15.18 -5.62
C ILE A 177 4.48 -15.43 -6.18
N ALA A 178 4.60 -16.20 -7.26
CA ALA A 178 5.87 -16.47 -7.91
C ALA A 178 6.48 -15.18 -8.48
N GLN A 179 5.69 -14.33 -9.12
CA GLN A 179 6.13 -13.03 -9.65
C GLN A 179 6.71 -12.14 -8.56
N VAL A 180 6.03 -12.00 -7.41
CA VAL A 180 6.55 -11.24 -6.26
C VAL A 180 7.89 -11.82 -5.79
N THR A 181 7.96 -13.14 -5.64
CA THR A 181 9.17 -13.81 -5.15
C THR A 181 10.36 -13.59 -6.09
N GLU A 182 10.14 -13.71 -7.41
CA GLU A 182 11.17 -13.50 -8.43
C GLU A 182 11.64 -12.03 -8.47
N ALA A 183 10.71 -11.07 -8.41
CA ALA A 183 11.03 -9.65 -8.40
C ALA A 183 11.83 -9.26 -7.14
N VAL A 184 11.45 -9.74 -5.95
CA VAL A 184 12.21 -9.48 -4.71
C VAL A 184 13.61 -10.10 -4.78
N GLN A 185 13.74 -11.34 -5.26
CA GLN A 185 15.06 -11.96 -5.45
C GLN A 185 15.90 -11.23 -6.51
N GLY A 186 15.27 -10.68 -7.53
CA GLY A 186 15.93 -9.79 -8.50
C GLY A 186 16.51 -8.56 -7.83
N LEU A 187 15.71 -7.90 -7.00
CA LEU A 187 16.12 -6.74 -6.24
C LEU A 187 17.29 -7.06 -5.28
N GLU A 188 17.18 -8.17 -4.52
CA GLU A 188 18.24 -8.62 -3.60
C GLU A 188 19.58 -8.85 -4.31
N ARG A 189 19.56 -9.40 -5.52
CA ARG A 189 20.78 -9.62 -6.32
C ARG A 189 21.42 -8.32 -6.77
N LEU A 190 20.63 -7.36 -7.24
CA LEU A 190 21.13 -6.06 -7.73
C LEU A 190 21.75 -5.20 -6.62
N VAL A 191 21.29 -5.34 -5.38
CA VAL A 191 21.84 -4.56 -4.24
C VAL A 191 22.98 -5.29 -3.52
N ALA A 192 23.21 -6.58 -3.80
CA ALA A 192 24.29 -7.35 -3.19
C ALA A 192 25.64 -7.21 -3.94
N GLU A 193 25.62 -6.61 -5.15
CA GLU A 193 26.81 -6.34 -5.98
C GLU A 193 27.40 -4.95 -5.66
#